data_7364477fb2f375238ffbae84a2d98ccd
#
_entry.id   7364477fb2f375238ffbae84a2d98ccd
#
_cell.length_a   1.000
_cell.length_b   1.000
_cell.length_c   1.000
_cell.angle_alpha   90.00
_cell.angle_beta   90.00
_cell.angle_gamma   90.00
#
_symmetry.space_group_name_H-M   'P 1'
#
loop_
_entity.id
_entity.type
_entity.pdbx_description
1 polymer ?
#
loop_
_entity_poly.entity_id
_entity_poly.type
_entity_poly.pdbx_seq_one_letter_code
_entity_poly.pdbx_strand_id
1 'polypeptide(L)'
;MKDASSASGHGSAEASSDQSPTLQRGLQNRHIQLIALGGAIGTGLFLGIGPAIQMAGPAVLLGYALAGIIAFLIMRQLGEMVVEEPVSGSFAHFAYKYWGPFAGFLSGWNYWVMFVLVGMAELTAAGIYMQYWLPDVPTWIWAAGFFILINAVNLVNVRLY
;
A
#
# COMPACT_ATOMS: atom_id res chain seq x y z
N MET A 1 -57.62 -49.33 7.66
CA MET A 1 -56.84 -50.55 7.42
C MET A 1 -55.68 -50.12 6.55
N LYS A 2 -54.47 -50.09 7.18
CA LYS A 2 -53.11 -50.27 6.62
C LYS A 2 -52.68 -49.41 5.47
N ASP A 3 -51.74 -48.57 5.75
CA ASP A 3 -50.27 -48.69 5.88
C ASP A 3 -49.52 -48.43 4.55
N ALA A 4 -48.61 -47.52 4.57
CA ALA A 4 -47.20 -47.58 4.20
C ALA A 4 -46.75 -46.24 3.68
N SER A 5 -46.05 -45.47 4.48
CA SER A 5 -44.59 -45.43 4.60
C SER A 5 -43.86 -45.42 3.25
N SER A 6 -43.38 -44.29 2.83
CA SER A 6 -42.16 -44.22 2.05
C SER A 6 -41.38 -42.98 2.44
N ALA A 7 -40.25 -43.22 3.06
CA ALA A 7 -39.22 -42.26 3.38
C ALA A 7 -38.60 -41.73 2.08
N SER A 8 -38.67 -40.45 1.87
CA SER A 8 -37.81 -39.75 0.88
C SER A 8 -36.72 -39.03 1.62
N GLY A 9 -35.51 -39.53 1.43
CA GLY A 9 -34.29 -38.95 1.95
C GLY A 9 -34.13 -37.53 1.38
N HIS A 10 -34.13 -36.56 2.29
CA HIS A 10 -33.61 -35.23 2.00
C HIS A 10 -32.11 -35.32 2.01
N GLY A 11 -31.54 -35.38 0.81
CA GLY A 11 -30.15 -35.07 0.60
C GLY A 11 -29.94 -33.60 0.95
N SER A 12 -29.33 -33.40 2.11
CA SER A 12 -28.80 -32.08 2.50
C SER A 12 -27.70 -31.72 1.51
N ALA A 13 -28.03 -30.91 0.52
CA ALA A 13 -27.06 -30.19 -0.25
C ALA A 13 -26.37 -29.20 0.71
N GLU A 14 -25.16 -29.55 1.16
CA GLU A 14 -24.26 -28.64 1.81
C GLU A 14 -24.02 -27.50 0.85
N ALA A 15 -24.67 -26.36 1.13
CA ALA A 15 -24.31 -25.10 0.54
C ALA A 15 -22.90 -24.79 1.03
N SER A 16 -21.92 -25.08 0.19
CA SER A 16 -20.57 -24.53 0.32
C SER A 16 -20.72 -23.01 0.33
N SER A 17 -20.70 -22.43 1.52
CA SER A 17 -20.61 -21.00 1.73
C SER A 17 -19.32 -20.53 1.07
N ASP A 18 -19.45 -19.89 -0.05
CA ASP A 18 -18.42 -19.10 -0.71
C ASP A 18 -17.96 -18.01 0.27
N GLN A 19 -16.96 -18.36 1.09
CA GLN A 19 -16.31 -17.42 2.00
C GLN A 19 -15.35 -16.56 1.16
N SER A 20 -15.91 -15.61 0.43
CA SER A 20 -15.12 -14.49 -0.02
C SER A 20 -14.45 -13.87 1.21
N PRO A 21 -13.12 -13.64 1.18
CA PRO A 21 -12.40 -13.09 2.32
C PRO A 21 -12.93 -11.68 2.63
N THR A 22 -13.83 -11.59 3.60
CA THR A 22 -14.37 -10.34 4.07
C THR A 22 -13.25 -9.56 4.76
N LEU A 23 -12.94 -8.40 4.24
CA LEU A 23 -11.98 -7.46 4.84
C LEU A 23 -12.43 -7.13 6.27
N GLN A 24 -11.60 -7.46 7.26
CA GLN A 24 -11.90 -7.15 8.65
C GLN A 24 -11.68 -5.66 8.92
N ARG A 25 -12.72 -4.97 9.39
CA ARG A 25 -12.65 -3.56 9.81
C ARG A 25 -12.01 -3.46 11.21
N GLY A 26 -10.69 -3.62 11.30
CA GLY A 26 -9.95 -3.50 12.57
C GLY A 26 -9.27 -2.16 12.81
N LEU A 27 -9.21 -1.27 11.80
CA LEU A 27 -8.49 -0.02 11.88
C LEU A 27 -9.39 1.14 12.33
N GLN A 28 -8.96 1.88 13.36
CA GLN A 28 -9.60 3.12 13.78
C GLN A 28 -9.15 4.28 12.88
N ASN A 29 -9.97 5.34 12.76
CA ASN A 29 -9.67 6.52 11.94
C ASN A 29 -8.28 7.12 12.21
N ARG A 30 -7.84 7.16 13.46
CA ARG A 30 -6.50 7.65 13.83
C ARG A 30 -5.38 6.81 13.25
N HIS A 31 -5.54 5.48 13.16
CA HIS A 31 -4.54 4.58 12.57
C HIS A 31 -4.44 4.81 11.07
N ILE A 32 -5.58 4.96 10.39
CA ILE A 32 -5.65 5.26 8.95
C ILE A 32 -4.96 6.60 8.65
N GLN A 33 -5.23 7.64 9.46
CA GLN A 33 -4.60 8.95 9.29
C GLN A 33 -3.09 8.90 9.51
N LEU A 34 -2.61 8.18 10.54
CA LEU A 34 -1.18 8.03 10.79
C LEU A 34 -0.47 7.25 9.68
N ILE A 35 -1.09 6.18 9.19
CA ILE A 35 -0.55 5.40 8.06
C ILE A 35 -0.52 6.25 6.78
N ALA A 36 -1.58 6.99 6.50
CA ALA A 36 -1.66 7.86 5.34
C ALA A 36 -0.62 8.99 5.41
N LEU A 37 -0.48 9.63 6.57
CA LEU A 37 0.50 10.70 6.78
C LEU A 37 1.94 10.15 6.69
N GLY A 38 2.23 9.02 7.36
CA GLY A 38 3.54 8.38 7.32
C GLY A 38 3.92 7.90 5.91
N GLY A 39 2.95 7.38 5.16
CA GLY A 39 3.17 6.97 3.76
C GLY A 39 3.33 8.14 2.79
N ALA A 40 2.76 9.32 3.11
CA ALA A 40 2.92 10.52 2.30
C ALA A 40 4.25 11.25 2.57
N ILE A 41 4.76 11.17 3.81
CA ILE A 41 6.02 11.78 4.23
C ILE A 41 7.13 10.75 4.00
N GLY A 42 7.67 10.72 2.80
CA GLY A 42 8.80 9.86 2.45
C GLY A 42 10.12 10.63 2.35
N THR A 43 11.15 9.96 1.89
CA THR A 43 12.48 10.54 1.59
C THR A 43 12.41 11.71 0.62
N GLY A 44 11.37 11.79 -0.21
CA GLY A 44 11.14 12.89 -1.14
C GLY A 44 11.01 14.24 -0.45
N LEU A 45 10.35 14.28 0.72
CA LEU A 45 10.19 15.51 1.49
C LEU A 45 11.49 15.94 2.19
N PHE A 46 12.24 15.00 2.74
CA PHE A 46 13.42 15.32 3.55
C PHE A 46 14.71 15.39 2.73
N LEU A 47 14.95 14.45 1.83
CA LEU A 47 16.17 14.38 1.03
C LEU A 47 15.98 15.00 -0.35
N GLY A 48 14.87 14.74 -1.01
CA GLY A 48 14.62 15.18 -2.39
C GLY A 48 14.27 16.65 -2.53
N ILE A 49 13.78 17.30 -1.46
CA ILE A 49 13.37 18.71 -1.56
C ILE A 49 14.56 19.68 -1.71
N GLY A 50 15.71 19.34 -1.14
CA GLY A 50 16.91 20.17 -1.22
C GLY A 50 17.32 20.46 -2.67
N PRO A 51 17.62 19.46 -3.50
CA PRO A 51 17.88 19.63 -4.92
C PRO A 51 16.73 20.31 -5.68
N ALA A 52 15.47 20.02 -5.36
CA ALA A 52 14.33 20.65 -5.99
C ALA A 52 14.27 22.16 -5.74
N ILE A 53 14.55 22.60 -4.51
CA ILE A 53 14.64 24.03 -4.17
C ILE A 53 15.82 24.68 -4.87
N GLN A 54 16.95 24.00 -4.95
CA GLN A 54 18.14 24.53 -5.64
C GLN A 54 17.88 24.76 -7.13
N MET A 55 17.13 23.88 -7.78
CA MET A 55 16.81 23.96 -9.20
C MET A 55 15.69 24.95 -9.53
N ALA A 56 14.62 24.94 -8.75
CA ALA A 56 13.39 25.68 -9.05
C ALA A 56 13.19 26.93 -8.16
N GLY A 57 13.99 27.10 -7.10
CA GLY A 57 13.79 28.17 -6.14
C GLY A 57 12.38 28.19 -5.54
N PRO A 58 11.80 29.40 -5.30
CA PRO A 58 10.44 29.50 -4.76
C PRO A 58 9.34 28.91 -5.65
N ALA A 59 9.60 28.72 -6.95
CA ALA A 59 8.64 28.11 -7.87
C ALA A 59 8.33 26.64 -7.54
N VAL A 60 9.16 25.99 -6.72
CA VAL A 60 8.90 24.64 -6.21
C VAL A 60 7.53 24.54 -5.51
N LEU A 61 7.09 25.62 -4.84
CA LEU A 61 5.78 25.65 -4.17
C LEU A 61 4.62 25.51 -5.15
N LEU A 62 4.72 26.14 -6.33
CA LEU A 62 3.72 26.01 -7.39
C LEU A 62 3.66 24.58 -7.94
N GLY A 63 4.84 23.95 -8.12
CA GLY A 63 4.93 22.56 -8.54
C GLY A 63 4.26 21.61 -7.56
N TYR A 64 4.55 21.75 -6.26
CA TYR A 64 3.92 20.93 -5.21
C TYR A 64 2.42 21.21 -5.08
N ALA A 65 2.00 22.48 -5.20
CA ALA A 65 0.57 22.83 -5.15
C ALA A 65 -0.20 22.16 -6.30
N LEU A 66 0.32 22.24 -7.52
CA LEU A 66 -0.29 21.63 -8.70
C LEU A 66 -0.32 20.09 -8.58
N ALA A 67 0.81 19.49 -8.21
CA ALA A 67 0.89 18.04 -7.97
C ALA A 67 -0.07 17.57 -6.88
N GLY A 68 -0.20 18.34 -5.79
CA GLY A 68 -1.13 18.07 -4.70
C GLY A 68 -2.59 18.10 -5.15
N ILE A 69 -2.98 19.07 -5.96
CA ILE A 69 -4.32 19.14 -6.53
C ILE A 69 -4.61 17.91 -7.42
N ILE A 70 -3.67 17.56 -8.29
CA ILE A 70 -3.82 16.39 -9.16
C ILE A 70 -3.93 15.11 -8.33
N ALA A 71 -3.05 14.92 -7.34
CA ALA A 71 -3.09 13.77 -6.45
C ALA A 71 -4.41 13.69 -5.67
N PHE A 72 -4.91 14.82 -5.16
CA PHE A 72 -6.20 14.89 -4.47
C PHE A 72 -7.35 14.44 -5.37
N LEU A 73 -7.40 14.91 -6.61
CA LEU A 73 -8.45 14.52 -7.56
C LEU A 73 -8.41 13.03 -7.90
N ILE A 74 -7.20 12.48 -8.14
CA ILE A 74 -7.03 11.05 -8.40
C ILE A 74 -7.46 10.21 -7.20
N MET A 75 -7.01 10.57 -5.99
CA MET A 75 -7.35 9.84 -4.78
C MET A 75 -8.84 9.92 -4.44
N ARG A 76 -9.48 11.04 -4.72
CA ARG A 76 -10.92 11.19 -4.55
C ARG A 76 -11.68 10.25 -5.47
N GLN A 77 -11.35 10.21 -6.76
CA GLN A 77 -11.98 9.31 -7.73
C GLN A 77 -11.79 7.84 -7.36
N LEU A 78 -10.56 7.46 -6.96
CA LEU A 78 -10.29 6.12 -6.50
C LEU A 78 -11.08 5.78 -5.23
N GLY A 79 -11.20 6.72 -4.29
CA GLY A 79 -11.99 6.55 -3.08
C GLY A 79 -13.48 6.30 -3.36
N GLU A 80 -14.06 7.00 -4.30
CA GLU A 80 -15.44 6.79 -4.74
C GLU A 80 -15.64 5.37 -5.29
N MET A 81 -14.73 4.89 -6.14
CA MET A 81 -14.78 3.53 -6.69
C MET A 81 -14.60 2.44 -5.60
N VAL A 82 -13.70 2.65 -4.63
CA VAL A 82 -13.46 1.69 -3.54
C VAL A 82 -14.62 1.63 -2.55
N VAL A 83 -15.34 2.73 -2.36
CA VAL A 83 -16.54 2.74 -1.51
C VAL A 83 -17.68 1.94 -2.15
N GLU A 84 -17.84 2.03 -3.46
CA GLU A 84 -18.83 1.28 -4.22
C GLU A 84 -18.48 -0.22 -4.31
N GLU A 85 -17.19 -0.52 -4.55
CA GLU A 85 -16.71 -1.89 -4.69
C GLU A 85 -15.44 -2.09 -3.84
N PRO A 86 -15.57 -2.52 -2.56
CA PRO A 86 -14.45 -2.70 -1.66
C PRO A 86 -13.68 -3.97 -1.98
N VAL A 87 -12.63 -3.85 -2.81
CA VAL A 87 -11.77 -4.94 -3.23
C VAL A 87 -10.32 -4.72 -2.81
N SER A 88 -9.59 -5.81 -2.58
CA SER A 88 -8.15 -5.76 -2.39
C SER A 88 -7.43 -5.47 -3.72
N GLY A 89 -6.32 -4.70 -3.67
CA GLY A 89 -5.55 -4.38 -4.88
C GLY A 89 -6.23 -3.37 -5.81
N SER A 90 -7.00 -2.45 -5.27
CA SER A 90 -7.90 -1.49 -5.94
C SER A 90 -7.42 -0.97 -7.30
N PHE A 91 -6.20 -0.44 -7.43
CA PHE A 91 -5.73 0.08 -8.73
C PHE A 91 -5.68 -0.99 -9.81
N ALA A 92 -5.09 -2.15 -9.49
CA ALA A 92 -4.94 -3.24 -10.45
C ALA A 92 -6.30 -3.88 -10.78
N HIS A 93 -7.19 -4.00 -9.78
CA HIS A 93 -8.54 -4.51 -9.98
C HIS A 93 -9.34 -3.60 -10.91
N PHE A 94 -9.38 -2.28 -10.67
CA PHE A 94 -10.11 -1.35 -11.51
C PHE A 94 -9.48 -1.21 -12.90
N ALA A 95 -8.15 -1.24 -13.01
CA ALA A 95 -7.49 -1.28 -14.30
C ALA A 95 -7.87 -2.53 -15.10
N TYR A 96 -7.91 -3.69 -14.45
CA TYR A 96 -8.37 -4.94 -15.07
C TYR A 96 -9.82 -4.85 -15.52
N LYS A 97 -10.71 -4.34 -14.65
CA LYS A 97 -12.15 -4.28 -14.88
C LYS A 97 -12.54 -3.35 -16.04
N TYR A 98 -11.92 -2.17 -16.11
CA TYR A 98 -12.30 -1.13 -17.07
C TYR A 98 -11.43 -1.10 -18.32
N TRP A 99 -10.17 -1.49 -18.23
CA TRP A 99 -9.21 -1.42 -19.34
C TRP A 99 -8.70 -2.78 -19.82
N GLY A 100 -9.05 -3.84 -19.09
CA GLY A 100 -8.77 -5.22 -19.48
C GLY A 100 -7.53 -5.84 -18.83
N PRO A 101 -7.22 -7.14 -19.16
CA PRO A 101 -6.21 -7.92 -18.46
C PRO A 101 -4.80 -7.33 -18.52
N PHE A 102 -4.42 -6.75 -19.66
CA PHE A 102 -3.10 -6.16 -19.83
C PHE A 102 -2.90 -4.94 -18.91
N ALA A 103 -3.91 -4.08 -18.80
CA ALA A 103 -3.84 -2.90 -17.94
C ALA A 103 -3.78 -3.29 -16.46
N GLY A 104 -4.54 -4.28 -16.03
CA GLY A 104 -4.47 -4.82 -14.67
C GLY A 104 -3.09 -5.41 -14.35
N PHE A 105 -2.54 -6.21 -15.24
CA PHE A 105 -1.20 -6.77 -15.10
C PHE A 105 -0.14 -5.67 -15.01
N LEU A 106 -0.15 -4.70 -15.92
CA LEU A 106 0.80 -3.60 -15.95
C LEU A 106 0.71 -2.74 -14.68
N SER A 107 -0.50 -2.45 -14.21
CA SER A 107 -0.74 -1.70 -12.98
C SER A 107 -0.18 -2.42 -11.76
N GLY A 108 -0.39 -3.73 -11.63
CA GLY A 108 0.15 -4.54 -10.54
C GLY A 108 1.67 -4.59 -10.54
N TRP A 109 2.28 -4.79 -11.72
CA TRP A 109 3.74 -4.79 -11.87
C TRP A 109 4.35 -3.42 -11.57
N ASN A 110 3.78 -2.33 -12.07
CA ASN A 110 4.23 -0.97 -11.75
C ASN A 110 4.20 -0.70 -10.25
N TYR A 111 3.14 -1.11 -9.59
CA TYR A 111 3.01 -0.96 -8.15
C TYR A 111 4.13 -1.71 -7.40
N TRP A 112 4.38 -2.96 -7.77
CA TRP A 112 5.44 -3.76 -7.17
C TRP A 112 6.83 -3.14 -7.38
N VAL A 113 7.17 -2.78 -8.63
CA VAL A 113 8.45 -2.15 -8.96
C VAL A 113 8.63 -0.83 -8.20
N MET A 114 7.57 -0.01 -8.12
CA MET A 114 7.58 1.24 -7.37
C MET A 114 7.95 1.00 -5.91
N PHE A 115 7.33 0.03 -5.23
CA PHE A 115 7.63 -0.26 -3.83
C PHE A 115 9.06 -0.76 -3.62
N VAL A 116 9.59 -1.57 -4.53
CA VAL A 116 10.98 -2.01 -4.47
C VAL A 116 11.93 -0.81 -4.59
N LEU A 117 11.71 0.07 -5.57
CA LEU A 117 12.54 1.25 -5.79
C LEU A 117 12.45 2.25 -4.62
N VAL A 118 11.25 2.48 -4.09
CA VAL A 118 11.04 3.34 -2.92
C VAL A 118 11.76 2.77 -1.70
N GLY A 119 11.63 1.47 -1.45
CA GLY A 119 12.34 0.81 -0.33
C GLY A 119 13.86 0.96 -0.44
N MET A 120 14.41 0.80 -1.64
CA MET A 120 15.86 1.03 -1.89
C MET A 120 16.25 2.49 -1.62
N ALA A 121 15.46 3.45 -2.08
CA ALA A 121 15.70 4.88 -1.86
C ALA A 121 15.63 5.24 -0.37
N GLU A 122 14.66 4.72 0.37
CA GLU A 122 14.49 4.98 1.79
C GLU A 122 15.61 4.39 2.65
N LEU A 123 16.05 3.16 2.35
CA LEU A 123 17.21 2.56 3.03
C LEU A 123 18.50 3.33 2.75
N THR A 124 18.67 3.80 1.53
CA THR A 124 19.82 4.64 1.15
C THR A 124 19.79 5.98 1.90
N ALA A 125 18.64 6.63 1.96
CA ALA A 125 18.47 7.90 2.69
C ALA A 125 18.71 7.73 4.19
N ALA A 126 18.19 6.66 4.80
CA ALA A 126 18.45 6.35 6.20
C ALA A 126 19.96 6.18 6.47
N GLY A 127 20.68 5.51 5.56
CA GLY A 127 22.14 5.40 5.64
C GLY A 127 22.85 6.76 5.54
N ILE A 128 22.42 7.65 4.65
CA ILE A 128 22.97 9.01 4.51
C ILE A 128 22.73 9.82 5.79
N TYR A 129 21.54 9.73 6.39
CA TYR A 129 21.27 10.43 7.65
C TYR A 129 22.14 9.94 8.79
N MET A 130 22.42 8.64 8.87
CA MET A 130 23.29 8.08 9.91
C MET A 130 24.75 8.52 9.77
N GLN A 131 25.22 8.81 8.57
CA GLN A 131 26.56 9.35 8.34
C GLN A 131 26.77 10.74 8.94
N TYR A 132 25.70 11.49 9.21
CA TYR A 132 25.81 12.77 9.92
C TYR A 132 26.38 12.60 11.34
N TRP A 133 26.00 11.52 12.04
CA TRP A 133 26.48 11.23 13.40
C TRP A 133 27.72 10.32 13.42
N LEU A 134 27.84 9.43 12.45
CA LEU A 134 28.88 8.41 12.39
C LEU A 134 29.49 8.36 10.98
N PRO A 135 30.31 9.35 10.61
CA PRO A 135 30.82 9.52 9.25
C PRO A 135 31.76 8.39 8.81
N ASP A 136 32.44 7.74 9.77
CA ASP A 136 33.42 6.68 9.50
C ASP A 136 32.77 5.34 9.13
N VAL A 137 31.44 5.19 9.35
CA VAL A 137 30.72 3.96 9.05
C VAL A 137 30.17 4.00 7.63
N PRO A 138 30.49 3.04 6.77
CA PRO A 138 29.97 2.99 5.41
C PRO A 138 28.43 2.92 5.36
N THR A 139 27.81 3.66 4.44
CA THR A 139 26.35 3.78 4.29
C THR A 139 25.65 2.43 4.14
N TRP A 140 26.27 1.47 3.48
CA TRP A 140 25.67 0.15 3.25
C TRP A 140 25.44 -0.64 4.54
N ILE A 141 26.28 -0.43 5.58
CA ILE A 141 26.10 -1.10 6.89
C ILE A 141 24.80 -0.65 7.53
N TRP A 142 24.51 0.65 7.46
CA TRP A 142 23.26 1.21 7.96
C TRP A 142 22.05 0.73 7.15
N ALA A 143 22.17 0.73 5.83
CA ALA A 143 21.10 0.23 4.96
C ALA A 143 20.80 -1.25 5.23
N ALA A 144 21.83 -2.09 5.38
CA ALA A 144 21.66 -3.50 5.73
C ALA A 144 21.04 -3.68 7.13
N GLY A 145 21.51 -2.91 8.12
CA GLY A 145 20.97 -2.93 9.48
C GLY A 145 19.49 -2.59 9.54
N PHE A 146 19.08 -1.49 8.89
CA PHE A 146 17.68 -1.09 8.82
C PHE A 146 16.83 -2.09 8.02
N PHE A 147 17.36 -2.65 6.93
CA PHE A 147 16.69 -3.69 6.18
C PHE A 147 16.39 -4.91 7.05
N ILE A 148 17.39 -5.41 7.78
CA ILE A 148 17.23 -6.55 8.68
C ILE A 148 16.24 -6.21 9.80
N LEU A 149 16.36 -5.04 10.41
CA LEU A 149 15.46 -4.58 11.48
C LEU A 149 14.00 -4.54 11.02
N ILE A 150 13.73 -3.91 9.89
CA ILE A 150 12.37 -3.81 9.34
C ILE A 150 11.81 -5.20 9.03
N ASN A 151 12.60 -6.07 8.40
CA ASN A 151 12.16 -7.44 8.10
C ASN A 151 11.93 -8.24 9.39
N ALA A 152 12.79 -8.11 10.40
CA ALA A 152 12.61 -8.79 11.67
C ALA A 152 11.32 -8.35 12.37
N VAL A 153 11.04 -7.04 12.40
CA VAL A 153 9.79 -6.50 12.97
C VAL A 153 8.57 -7.03 12.20
N ASN A 154 8.62 -7.06 10.88
CA ASN A 154 7.53 -7.59 10.06
C ASN A 154 7.30 -9.10 10.24
N LEU A 155 8.35 -9.88 10.50
CA LEU A 155 8.22 -11.32 10.72
C LEU A 155 7.70 -11.68 12.11
N VAL A 156 7.97 -10.85 13.12
CA VAL A 156 7.67 -11.19 14.51
C VAL A 156 6.21 -10.97 14.86
N ASN A 157 5.49 -10.02 14.24
CA ASN A 157 4.11 -9.81 14.68
C ASN A 157 3.22 -9.01 13.70
N VAL A 158 2.45 -9.72 12.89
CA VAL A 158 1.33 -9.15 12.14
C VAL A 158 0.19 -8.67 13.07
N ARG A 159 0.20 -9.02 14.36
CA ARG A 159 -0.83 -8.65 15.34
C ARG A 159 -0.58 -7.30 16.03
N LEU A 160 0.56 -6.66 15.79
CA LEU A 160 0.92 -5.36 16.38
C LEU A 160 0.65 -4.15 15.45
N TYR A 161 0.14 -4.42 14.26
CA TYR A 161 -0.34 -3.40 13.33
C TYR A 161 -1.81 -3.08 13.53
#